data_dbaacd40ccc9c1a0f78add5b0852db9e
#
_entry.id   dbaacd40ccc9c1a0f78add5b0852db9e
#
_cell.length_a   1.000
_cell.length_b   1.000
_cell.length_c   1.000
_cell.angle_alpha   90.00
_cell.angle_beta   90.00
_cell.angle_gamma   90.00
#
_symmetry.space_group_name_H-M   'P 1'
#
loop_
_entity.id
_entity.type
_entity.pdbx_description
1 polymer ?
#
loop_
_entity_poly.entity_id
_entity_poly.type
_entity_poly.pdbx_seq_one_letter_code
_entity_poly.pdbx_strand_id
1 'polypeptide(L)'
;MKKIEVIVRPELKDKTIAAIKKIGVGGVTVCHVQGQGSDDPPLVGQYFSKDLIICVVDDPKLNDILNAIAKVACTKTKGDGKVFVTAVEDALDICTQKRGTISI
;
A
#
# COMPACT_ATOMS: atom_id res chain seq x y z
N MET A 1 -13.86 5.92 -3.89
CA MET A 1 -12.39 5.84 -3.87
C MET A 1 -11.90 5.32 -2.53
N LYS A 2 -10.86 4.52 -2.57
CA LYS A 2 -10.22 3.97 -1.37
C LYS A 2 -8.73 4.28 -1.39
N LYS A 3 -8.20 4.65 -0.24
CA LYS A 3 -6.76 4.74 -0.04
C LYS A 3 -6.26 3.43 0.55
N ILE A 4 -5.24 2.87 -0.06
CA ILE A 4 -4.60 1.64 0.38
C ILE A 4 -3.20 2.02 0.87
N GLU A 5 -2.93 1.69 2.12
CA GLU A 5 -1.61 1.82 2.72
C GLU A 5 -1.06 0.43 2.96
N VAL A 6 0.06 0.11 2.31
CA VAL A 6 0.68 -1.21 2.36
C VAL A 6 2.03 -1.10 3.04
N ILE A 7 2.19 -1.80 4.15
CA ILE A 7 3.47 -1.88 4.84
C ILE A 7 4.04 -3.26 4.56
N VAL A 8 5.18 -3.30 3.87
CA VAL A 8 5.80 -4.55 3.41
C VAL A 8 7.28 -4.59 3.75
N ARG A 9 7.85 -5.78 3.68
CA ARG A 9 9.31 -5.94 3.75
C ARG A 9 9.98 -5.18 2.61
N PRO A 10 11.14 -4.53 2.84
CA PRO A 10 11.82 -3.77 1.79
C PRO A 10 12.12 -4.58 0.53
N GLU A 11 12.49 -5.84 0.69
CA GLU A 11 12.81 -6.73 -0.44
C GLU A 11 11.59 -7.09 -1.30
N LEU A 12 10.36 -6.86 -0.81
CA LEU A 12 9.14 -7.15 -1.55
C LEU A 12 8.46 -5.88 -2.10
N LYS A 13 9.04 -4.71 -1.86
CA LYS A 13 8.47 -3.43 -2.31
C LYS A 13 8.23 -3.42 -3.82
N ASP A 14 9.25 -3.72 -4.61
CA ASP A 14 9.15 -3.62 -6.07
C ASP A 14 8.16 -4.61 -6.65
N LYS A 15 8.13 -5.83 -6.14
CA LYS A 15 7.16 -6.85 -6.57
C LYS A 15 5.74 -6.44 -6.22
N THR A 16 5.53 -5.84 -5.05
CA THR A 16 4.22 -5.38 -4.62
C THR A 16 3.75 -4.22 -5.49
N ILE A 17 4.60 -3.25 -5.78
CA ILE A 17 4.27 -2.14 -6.67
C ILE A 17 3.92 -2.66 -8.07
N ALA A 18 4.71 -3.59 -8.60
CA ALA A 18 4.44 -4.16 -9.92
C ALA A 18 3.08 -4.86 -9.97
N ALA A 19 2.73 -5.60 -8.93
CA ALA A 19 1.42 -6.28 -8.84
C ALA A 19 0.26 -5.28 -8.80
N ILE A 20 0.41 -4.19 -8.05
CA ILE A 20 -0.59 -3.13 -7.96
C ILE A 20 -0.77 -2.46 -9.33
N LYS A 21 0.32 -2.06 -9.96
CA LYS A 21 0.28 -1.36 -11.25
C LYS A 21 -0.30 -2.21 -12.36
N LYS A 22 -0.10 -3.52 -12.32
CA LYS A 22 -0.64 -4.45 -13.32
C LYS A 22 -2.17 -4.43 -13.36
N ILE A 23 -2.83 -4.14 -12.26
CA ILE A 23 -4.29 -4.05 -12.18
C ILE A 23 -4.79 -2.72 -12.74
N GLY A 24 -3.94 -1.72 -12.84
CA GLY A 24 -4.30 -0.44 -13.46
C GLY A 24 -4.50 0.68 -12.45
N VAL A 25 -3.53 0.87 -11.57
CA VAL A 25 -3.49 2.02 -10.65
C VAL A 25 -2.68 3.13 -11.30
N GLY A 26 -3.19 4.36 -11.25
CA GLY A 26 -2.56 5.52 -11.89
C GLY A 26 -1.22 5.89 -11.27
N GLY A 27 -1.13 5.91 -9.96
CA GLY A 27 0.10 6.29 -9.30
C GLY A 27 0.28 5.60 -7.94
N VAL A 28 1.52 5.55 -7.49
CA VAL A 28 1.87 5.07 -6.16
C VAL A 28 2.85 6.04 -5.52
N THR A 29 2.75 6.18 -4.20
CA THR A 29 3.72 6.93 -3.40
C THR A 29 4.43 5.94 -2.49
N VAL A 30 5.74 6.04 -2.37
CA VAL A 30 6.54 5.11 -1.58
C VAL A 30 7.36 5.86 -0.57
N CYS A 31 7.34 5.38 0.68
CA CYS A 31 8.18 5.89 1.76
C CYS A 31 8.94 4.74 2.39
N HIS A 32 10.19 4.99 2.72
CA HIS A 32 10.96 4.08 3.56
C HIS A 32 10.69 4.43 5.02
N VAL A 33 10.25 3.45 5.81
CA VAL A 33 9.80 3.67 7.18
C VAL A 33 10.41 2.64 8.12
N GLN A 34 10.29 2.92 9.41
CA GLN A 34 10.65 1.99 10.46
C GLN A 34 9.41 1.70 11.30
N GLY A 35 9.21 0.45 11.63
CA GLY A 35 8.04 0.06 12.42
C GLY A 35 8.25 -1.22 13.20
N GLN A 36 7.33 -1.47 14.12
CA GLN A 36 7.26 -2.70 14.87
C GLN A 36 5.81 -3.17 14.86
N GLY A 37 5.57 -4.29 14.19
CA GLY A 37 4.25 -4.89 14.14
C GLY A 37 3.99 -5.81 15.33
N SER A 38 2.75 -6.26 15.47
CA SER A 38 2.35 -7.16 16.55
C SER A 38 3.07 -8.51 16.49
N ASP A 39 3.51 -8.92 15.30
CA ASP A 39 4.24 -10.17 15.08
C ASP A 39 5.75 -10.02 15.18
N ASP A 40 6.26 -8.80 15.28
CA ASP A 40 7.69 -8.56 15.43
C ASP A 40 8.11 -8.79 16.88
N PRO A 41 9.38 -9.17 17.14
CA PRO A 41 9.85 -9.31 18.51
C PRO A 41 9.68 -8.01 19.30
N PRO A 42 9.18 -8.06 20.55
CA PRO A 42 8.92 -6.87 21.35
C PRO A 42 10.21 -6.30 21.97
N LEU A 43 11.13 -5.86 21.11
CA LEU A 43 12.40 -5.28 21.54
C LEU A 43 12.22 -3.78 21.73
N VAL A 44 12.30 -3.33 22.98
CA VAL A 44 12.13 -1.91 23.32
C VAL A 44 13.21 -1.08 22.63
N GLY A 45 12.78 -0.03 21.91
CA GLY A 45 13.68 0.87 21.21
C GLY A 45 14.24 0.35 19.90
N GLN A 46 13.81 -0.82 19.44
CA GLN A 46 14.22 -1.37 18.15
C GLN A 46 13.05 -1.41 17.19
N TYR A 47 13.31 -0.97 15.95
CA TYR A 47 12.33 -0.95 14.88
C TYR A 47 12.91 -1.62 13.65
N PHE A 48 12.04 -2.18 12.84
CA PHE A 48 12.41 -2.87 11.61
C PHE A 48 12.19 -1.97 10.41
N SER A 49 13.09 -2.03 9.44
CA SER A 49 12.92 -1.32 8.18
C SER A 49 11.77 -1.94 7.40
N LYS A 50 10.87 -1.09 6.93
CA LYS A 50 9.74 -1.45 6.08
C LYS A 50 9.60 -0.42 4.98
N ASP A 51 8.84 -0.74 3.94
CA ASP A 51 8.41 0.23 2.95
C ASP A 51 6.90 0.42 3.04
N LEU A 52 6.48 1.67 2.99
CA LEU A 52 5.07 2.07 2.95
C LEU A 52 4.72 2.46 1.52
N ILE A 53 3.75 1.77 0.94
CA ILE A 53 3.23 2.06 -0.39
C ILE A 53 1.84 2.61 -0.22
N ILE A 54 1.57 3.77 -0.81
CA ILE A 54 0.26 4.42 -0.76
C ILE A 54 -0.27 4.53 -2.18
N CYS A 55 -1.51 4.13 -2.39
CA CYS A 55 -2.22 4.38 -3.63
C CYS A 55 -3.68 4.65 -3.35
N VAL A 56 -4.33 5.37 -4.26
CA VAL A 56 -5.77 5.61 -4.21
C VAL A 56 -6.38 4.95 -5.45
N VAL A 57 -7.43 4.17 -5.22
CA VAL A 57 -8.01 3.32 -6.25
C VAL A 57 -9.52 3.54 -6.32
N ASP A 58 -10.10 3.26 -7.49
CA ASP A 58 -11.53 3.20 -7.63
C ASP A 58 -12.08 1.95 -6.94
N ASP A 59 -13.26 2.07 -6.33
CA ASP A 59 -13.86 1.00 -5.54
C ASP A 59 -13.91 -0.36 -6.25
N PRO A 60 -14.27 -0.45 -7.55
CA PRO A 60 -14.32 -1.75 -8.22
C PRO A 60 -13.00 -2.51 -8.29
N LYS A 61 -11.87 -1.82 -8.18
CA LYS A 61 -10.54 -2.44 -8.26
C LYS A 61 -10.00 -2.91 -6.91
N LEU A 62 -10.65 -2.54 -5.81
CA LEU A 62 -10.11 -2.73 -4.47
C LEU A 62 -9.77 -4.19 -4.18
N ASN A 63 -10.72 -5.08 -4.37
CA ASN A 63 -10.52 -6.50 -4.00
C ASN A 63 -9.44 -7.16 -4.83
N ASP A 64 -9.36 -6.86 -6.12
CA ASP A 64 -8.32 -7.40 -6.99
C ASP A 64 -6.93 -6.93 -6.55
N ILE A 65 -6.81 -5.67 -6.13
CA ILE A 65 -5.56 -5.13 -5.64
C ILE A 65 -5.17 -5.78 -4.31
N LEU A 66 -6.10 -5.91 -3.37
CA LEU A 66 -5.82 -6.56 -2.08
C LEU A 66 -5.36 -8.00 -2.27
N ASN A 67 -6.01 -8.75 -3.16
CA ASN A 67 -5.63 -10.13 -3.47
C ASN A 67 -4.25 -10.20 -4.11
N ALA A 68 -3.94 -9.28 -5.02
CA ALA A 68 -2.63 -9.23 -5.67
C ALA A 68 -1.51 -8.93 -4.67
N ILE A 69 -1.75 -7.99 -3.75
CA ILE A 69 -0.79 -7.65 -2.69
C ILE A 69 -0.54 -8.88 -1.80
N ALA A 70 -1.59 -9.51 -1.32
CA ALA A 70 -1.48 -10.68 -0.45
C ALA A 70 -0.70 -11.80 -1.11
N LYS A 71 -0.93 -12.03 -2.41
CA LYS A 71 -0.26 -13.09 -3.16
C LYS A 71 1.25 -12.89 -3.23
N VAL A 72 1.72 -11.66 -3.47
CA VAL A 72 3.15 -11.39 -3.66
C VAL A 72 3.88 -11.08 -2.35
N ALA A 73 3.21 -10.51 -1.36
CA ALA A 73 3.83 -10.05 -0.13
C ALA A 73 3.79 -11.09 1.00
N CYS A 74 2.99 -12.13 0.87
CA CYS A 74 2.91 -13.20 1.88
C CYS A 74 4.06 -14.18 1.71
N THR A 75 4.97 -14.22 2.69
CA THR A 75 6.06 -15.20 2.76
C THR A 75 5.75 -16.33 3.73
N LYS A 76 4.60 -16.27 4.41
CA LYS A 76 4.17 -17.19 5.48
C LYS A 76 5.10 -17.14 6.69
N THR A 77 5.76 -16.02 6.90
CA THR A 77 6.60 -15.76 8.07
C THR A 77 6.08 -14.54 8.83
N LYS A 78 6.46 -14.43 10.09
CA LYS A 78 6.10 -13.28 10.90
C LYS A 78 6.71 -12.00 10.33
N GLY A 79 5.98 -10.90 10.42
CA GLY A 79 6.48 -9.61 9.97
C GLY A 79 6.28 -9.34 8.48
N ASP A 80 5.39 -10.08 7.81
CA ASP A 80 5.10 -9.87 6.38
C ASP A 80 4.50 -8.50 6.09
N GLY A 81 3.73 -7.96 7.03
CA GLY A 81 3.18 -6.62 6.89
C GLY A 81 1.68 -6.53 7.06
N LYS A 82 1.15 -5.36 6.76
CA LYS A 82 -0.27 -5.04 6.90
C LYS A 82 -0.72 -4.19 5.74
N VAL A 83 -2.01 -4.26 5.46
CA VAL A 83 -2.68 -3.38 4.51
C VAL A 83 -3.84 -2.71 5.23
N PHE A 84 -3.89 -1.38 5.14
CA PHE A 84 -4.99 -0.60 5.68
C PHE A 84 -5.74 0.06 4.53
N VAL A 85 -7.07 0.03 4.62
CA VAL A 85 -7.95 0.62 3.60
C VAL A 85 -8.82 1.66 4.28
N THR A 86 -8.83 2.87 3.72
CA THR A 86 -9.67 3.95 4.20
C THR A 86 -10.46 4.55 3.05
N ALA A 87 -11.64 5.08 3.37
CA ALA A 87 -12.45 5.81 2.39
C ALA A 87 -11.80 7.16 2.08
N VAL A 88 -11.78 7.52 0.81
CA VAL A 88 -11.34 8.83 0.33
C VAL A 88 -12.57 9.58 -0.13
N GLU A 89 -12.86 10.71 0.51
CA GLU A 89 -14.05 11.50 0.18
C GLU A 89 -13.90 12.19 -1.17
N ASP A 90 -12.72 12.71 -1.48
CA ASP A 90 -12.46 13.42 -2.72
C ASP A 90 -10.96 13.39 -3.04
N ALA A 91 -10.65 13.67 -4.29
CA ALA A 91 -9.29 13.82 -4.77
C ALA A 91 -9.26 14.97 -5.77
N LEU A 92 -8.17 15.73 -5.77
CA LEU A 92 -7.99 16.90 -6.64
C LEU A 92 -6.66 16.77 -7.38
N ASP A 93 -6.71 16.87 -8.69
CA ASP A 93 -5.50 17.07 -9.48
C ASP A 93 -5.08 18.53 -9.37
N ILE A 94 -3.88 18.79 -8.93
CA ILE A 94 -3.43 20.14 -8.56
C ILE A 94 -3.48 21.11 -9.73
N CYS A 95 -3.04 20.68 -10.91
CA CYS A 95 -2.99 21.59 -12.07
C CYS A 95 -4.32 21.67 -12.82
N THR A 96 -4.90 20.53 -13.15
CA THR A 96 -6.14 20.51 -13.94
C THR A 96 -7.37 20.88 -13.14
N GLN A 97 -7.26 20.77 -11.81
CA GLN A 97 -8.36 20.96 -10.86
C GLN A 97 -9.52 19.98 -11.06
N LYS A 98 -9.28 18.88 -11.78
CA LYS A 98 -10.25 17.79 -11.86
C LYS A 98 -10.37 17.10 -10.51
N ARG A 99 -11.57 16.68 -10.17
CA ARG A 99 -11.90 16.07 -8.88
C ARG A 99 -12.50 14.70 -9.05
N GLY A 100 -12.47 13.93 -7.97
CA GLY A 100 -13.04 12.58 -7.93
C GLY A 100 -12.17 11.55 -8.63
N THR A 101 -12.78 10.45 -9.08
CA THR A 101 -12.08 9.31 -9.68
C THR A 101 -11.30 9.66 -10.94
N ILE A 102 -11.69 10.70 -11.64
CA ILE A 102 -10.98 11.15 -12.84
C ILE A 102 -9.60 11.74 -12.52
N SER A 103 -9.36 12.10 -11.26
CA SER A 103 -8.08 12.68 -10.83
C SER A 103 -7.06 11.65 -10.35
N ILE A 104 -7.43 10.37 -10.27
CA ILE A 104 -6.55 9.30 -9.77
C ILE A 104 -6.07 8.36 -10.86
#